data_06f39bfe888c605b66c7501b8a039859
#
_entry.id   06f39bfe888c605b66c7501b8a039859
#
_cell.length_a   1.000
_cell.length_b   1.000
_cell.length_c   1.000
_cell.angle_alpha   90.00
_cell.angle_beta   90.00
_cell.angle_gamma   90.00
#
_symmetry.space_group_name_H-M   'P 1'
#
loop_
_entity.id
_entity.type
_entity.pdbx_description
1 polymer ?
#
loop_
_entity_poly.entity_id
_entity_poly.type
_entity_poly.pdbx_seq_one_letter_code
_entity_poly.pdbx_strand_id
1 'polypeptide(L)'
;MTPFAEGIWVDIGPARILGMRLTTTMTVLRLDDGSLLLHSPLTLTAERRAAVEALGPVAHLYAPSRYHDLRIGEWAAAFPSARLHAPSGLVKERIDLRIDRVIGSVPEPAFLSVIDELLIEGFRLEETVLIYRPTRTLVVADLVHNVGRPQDLVDQVVYPANGIL
;
A
#
# COMPACT_ATOMS: atom_id res chain seq x y z
N MET A 1 3.81 -5.46 -13.58
CA MET A 1 3.97 -6.17 -12.27
C MET A 1 5.21 -7.03 -12.31
N THR A 2 6.09 -6.90 -11.35
CA THR A 2 7.35 -7.65 -11.22
C THR A 2 7.24 -8.66 -10.10
N PRO A 3 7.47 -9.97 -10.32
CA PRO A 3 7.53 -10.94 -9.23
C PRO A 3 8.65 -10.55 -8.24
N PHE A 4 8.36 -10.59 -6.95
CA PHE A 4 9.31 -10.29 -5.88
C PHE A 4 9.68 -11.54 -5.08
N ALA A 5 8.66 -12.29 -4.67
CA ALA A 5 8.77 -13.58 -4.00
C ALA A 5 7.53 -14.42 -4.32
N GLU A 6 7.48 -15.66 -3.85
CA GLU A 6 6.28 -16.48 -4.01
C GLU A 6 5.06 -15.80 -3.38
N GLY A 7 4.01 -15.61 -4.16
CA GLY A 7 2.80 -14.91 -3.74
C GLY A 7 2.93 -13.40 -3.59
N ILE A 8 4.05 -12.79 -3.98
CA ILE A 8 4.30 -11.34 -3.90
C ILE A 8 4.72 -10.79 -5.25
N TRP A 9 4.05 -9.72 -5.68
CA TRP A 9 4.43 -8.91 -6.84
C TRP A 9 4.48 -7.44 -6.47
N VAL A 10 5.35 -6.70 -7.13
CA VAL A 10 5.51 -5.25 -6.93
C VAL A 10 5.37 -4.49 -8.23
N ASP A 11 4.89 -3.28 -8.14
CA ASP A 11 4.94 -2.28 -9.20
C ASP A 11 5.39 -0.94 -8.61
N ILE A 12 6.31 -0.26 -9.30
CA ILE A 12 6.91 0.98 -8.81
C ILE A 12 6.48 2.12 -9.73
N GLY A 13 5.97 3.17 -9.15
CA GLY A 13 5.53 4.36 -9.87
C GLY A 13 6.15 5.64 -9.31
N PRO A 14 6.16 6.72 -10.11
CA PRO A 14 6.62 8.02 -9.64
C PRO A 14 5.65 8.61 -8.63
N ALA A 15 6.19 9.24 -7.61
CA ALA A 15 5.47 10.06 -6.64
C ALA A 15 6.08 11.45 -6.54
N ARG A 16 5.25 12.45 -6.23
CA ARG A 16 5.70 13.80 -5.91
C ARG A 16 5.08 14.22 -4.58
N ILE A 17 5.91 14.44 -3.58
CA ILE A 17 5.49 14.84 -2.25
C ILE A 17 6.31 16.06 -1.85
N LEU A 18 5.65 17.18 -1.55
CA LEU A 18 6.31 18.44 -1.15
C LEU A 18 7.42 18.90 -2.12
N GLY A 19 7.24 18.68 -3.42
CA GLY A 19 8.23 19.02 -4.45
C GLY A 19 9.30 17.95 -4.69
N MET A 20 9.44 16.97 -3.80
CA MET A 20 10.38 15.85 -3.95
C MET A 20 9.91 14.88 -5.04
N ARG A 21 10.86 14.38 -5.82
CA ARG A 21 10.65 13.26 -6.75
C ARG A 21 10.99 11.97 -6.03
N LEU A 22 9.96 11.23 -5.70
CA LEU A 22 10.06 9.95 -5.01
C LEU A 22 9.50 8.85 -5.91
N THR A 23 9.68 7.62 -5.50
CA THR A 23 8.95 6.48 -6.02
C THR A 23 8.03 5.94 -4.92
N THR A 24 6.89 5.42 -5.32
CA THR A 24 6.00 4.67 -4.43
C THR A 24 5.79 3.28 -5.01
N THR A 25 5.56 2.32 -4.14
CA THR A 25 5.44 0.91 -4.51
C THR A 25 4.06 0.39 -4.17
N MET A 26 3.38 -0.17 -5.16
CA MET A 26 2.23 -1.03 -4.94
C MET A 26 2.72 -2.46 -4.73
N THR A 27 2.26 -3.11 -3.68
CA THR A 27 2.53 -4.53 -3.44
C THR A 27 1.23 -5.33 -3.58
N VAL A 28 1.30 -6.44 -4.32
CA VAL A 28 0.20 -7.40 -4.46
C VAL A 28 0.58 -8.65 -3.68
N LEU A 29 -0.29 -9.07 -2.76
CA LEU A 29 -0.13 -10.27 -1.96
C LEU A 29 -1.23 -11.27 -2.32
N ARG A 30 -0.87 -12.54 -2.49
CA ARG A 30 -1.83 -13.63 -2.69
C ARG A 30 -2.26 -14.20 -1.36
N LEU A 31 -3.55 -14.38 -1.17
CA LEU A 31 -4.14 -15.03 -0.01
C LEU A 31 -4.29 -16.54 -0.24
N ASP A 32 -4.61 -17.29 0.81
CA ASP A 32 -4.74 -18.77 0.76
C ASP A 32 -5.83 -19.26 -0.19
N ASP A 33 -6.88 -18.45 -0.37
CA ASP A 33 -7.98 -18.77 -1.30
C ASP A 33 -7.65 -18.38 -2.77
N GLY A 34 -6.43 -17.89 -3.02
CA GLY A 34 -5.97 -17.43 -4.33
C GLY A 34 -6.40 -15.99 -4.66
N SER A 35 -7.17 -15.34 -3.83
CA SER A 35 -7.52 -13.94 -4.01
C SER A 35 -6.34 -13.01 -3.69
N LEU A 36 -6.48 -11.73 -4.07
CA LEU A 36 -5.41 -10.74 -3.97
C LEU A 36 -5.75 -9.63 -2.99
N LEU A 37 -4.73 -9.24 -2.22
CA LEU A 37 -4.68 -7.98 -1.50
C LEU A 37 -3.76 -7.00 -2.24
N LEU A 38 -4.27 -5.80 -2.54
CA LEU A 38 -3.49 -4.70 -3.11
C LEU A 38 -3.12 -3.70 -2.02
N HIS A 39 -1.84 -3.65 -1.66
CA HIS A 39 -1.29 -2.74 -0.66
C HIS A 39 -0.75 -1.49 -1.35
N SER A 40 -1.18 -0.31 -0.90
CA SER A 40 -0.75 1.00 -1.44
C SER A 40 -0.89 1.11 -2.97
N PRO A 41 -2.11 0.97 -3.53
CA PRO A 41 -2.27 0.89 -4.98
C PRO A 41 -1.81 2.16 -5.70
N LEU A 42 -1.15 1.97 -6.85
CA LEU A 42 -0.74 3.04 -7.76
C LEU A 42 -1.91 3.48 -8.66
N THR A 43 -1.71 4.56 -9.44
CA THR A 43 -2.69 5.01 -10.46
C THR A 43 -3.19 3.82 -11.28
N LEU A 44 -4.50 3.69 -11.40
CA LEU A 44 -5.12 2.64 -12.18
C LEU A 44 -4.97 2.95 -13.67
N THR A 45 -4.23 2.10 -14.39
CA THR A 45 -4.18 2.10 -15.85
C THR A 45 -4.75 0.78 -16.37
N ALA A 46 -5.13 0.74 -17.65
CA ALA A 46 -5.64 -0.47 -18.27
C ALA A 46 -4.62 -1.62 -18.19
N GLU A 47 -3.34 -1.32 -18.42
CA GLU A 47 -2.24 -2.29 -18.37
C GLU A 47 -2.02 -2.82 -16.95
N ARG A 48 -2.06 -1.92 -15.94
CA ARG A 48 -1.90 -2.30 -14.53
C ARG A 48 -3.07 -3.15 -14.06
N ARG A 49 -4.29 -2.75 -14.43
CA ARG A 49 -5.49 -3.53 -14.16
C ARG A 49 -5.39 -4.94 -14.74
N ALA A 50 -5.10 -5.06 -16.04
CA ALA A 50 -4.96 -6.36 -16.69
C ALA A 50 -3.87 -7.22 -16.06
N ALA A 51 -2.73 -6.61 -15.70
CA ALA A 51 -1.63 -7.32 -15.05
C ALA A 51 -2.01 -7.86 -13.65
N VAL A 52 -2.82 -7.12 -12.89
CA VAL A 52 -3.32 -7.57 -11.59
C VAL A 52 -4.37 -8.67 -11.77
N GLU A 53 -5.37 -8.47 -12.66
CA GLU A 53 -6.42 -9.45 -12.93
C GLU A 53 -5.86 -10.79 -13.44
N ALA A 54 -4.74 -10.78 -14.15
CA ALA A 54 -4.04 -11.99 -14.57
C ALA A 54 -3.41 -12.79 -13.40
N LEU A 55 -3.19 -12.16 -12.25
CA LEU A 55 -2.67 -12.83 -11.05
C LEU A 55 -3.78 -13.50 -10.22
N GLY A 56 -5.00 -12.96 -10.25
CA GLY A 56 -6.13 -13.50 -9.50
C GLY A 56 -7.22 -12.47 -9.22
N PRO A 57 -8.32 -12.85 -8.56
CA PRO A 57 -9.40 -11.93 -8.19
C PRO A 57 -8.97 -10.97 -7.10
N VAL A 58 -9.23 -9.67 -7.29
CA VAL A 58 -8.97 -8.63 -6.28
C VAL A 58 -10.08 -8.68 -5.22
N ALA A 59 -9.74 -9.08 -4.00
CA ALA A 59 -10.68 -9.16 -2.89
C ALA A 59 -10.44 -8.11 -1.81
N HIS A 60 -9.22 -7.56 -1.71
CA HIS A 60 -8.87 -6.61 -0.67
C HIS A 60 -8.03 -5.45 -1.23
N LEU A 61 -8.39 -4.23 -0.81
CA LEU A 61 -7.63 -3.00 -1.03
C LEU A 61 -7.14 -2.50 0.33
N TYR A 62 -5.88 -2.12 0.43
CA TYR A 62 -5.25 -1.79 1.69
C TYR A 62 -4.50 -0.45 1.62
N ALA A 63 -4.98 0.54 2.38
CA ALA A 63 -4.27 1.78 2.64
C ALA A 63 -3.45 1.60 3.93
N PRO A 64 -2.12 1.37 3.85
CA PRO A 64 -1.31 1.07 5.03
C PRO A 64 -1.11 2.26 5.96
N SER A 65 -1.27 3.48 5.46
CA SER A 65 -1.12 4.72 6.21
C SER A 65 -2.06 5.80 5.69
N ARG A 66 -2.14 6.93 6.38
CA ARG A 66 -2.95 8.08 5.98
C ARG A 66 -2.49 8.75 4.67
N TYR A 67 -1.27 8.47 4.19
CA TYR A 67 -0.73 9.03 2.95
C TYR A 67 -0.71 8.05 1.77
N HIS A 68 -0.94 6.78 2.04
CA HIS A 68 -0.95 5.73 1.02
C HIS A 68 -2.36 5.36 0.53
N ASP A 69 -3.25 6.37 0.49
CA ASP A 69 -4.65 6.26 0.03
C ASP A 69 -4.91 6.94 -1.33
N LEU A 70 -3.93 7.68 -1.86
CA LEU A 70 -4.12 8.64 -2.97
C LEU A 70 -4.80 8.06 -4.21
N ARG A 71 -4.62 6.78 -4.50
CA ARG A 71 -5.15 6.11 -5.69
C ARG A 71 -6.13 4.99 -5.37
N ILE A 72 -6.39 4.74 -4.11
CA ILE A 72 -7.23 3.59 -3.68
C ILE A 72 -8.68 3.72 -4.15
N GLY A 73 -9.18 4.94 -4.29
CA GLY A 73 -10.54 5.20 -4.80
C GLY A 73 -10.74 4.75 -6.25
N GLU A 74 -9.72 4.88 -7.09
CA GLU A 74 -9.77 4.39 -8.47
C GLU A 74 -9.96 2.86 -8.51
N TRP A 75 -9.26 2.17 -7.64
CA TRP A 75 -9.34 0.71 -7.49
C TRP A 75 -10.64 0.27 -6.83
N ALA A 76 -11.12 0.99 -5.82
CA ALA A 76 -12.40 0.71 -5.18
C ALA A 76 -13.57 0.84 -6.17
N ALA A 77 -13.52 1.85 -7.06
CA ALA A 77 -14.51 2.00 -8.11
C ALA A 77 -14.44 0.89 -9.17
N ALA A 78 -13.23 0.43 -9.51
CA ALA A 78 -13.02 -0.62 -10.50
C ALA A 78 -13.31 -2.04 -9.97
N PHE A 79 -13.18 -2.24 -8.64
CA PHE A 79 -13.41 -3.52 -7.94
C PHE A 79 -14.39 -3.32 -6.77
N PRO A 80 -15.68 -3.05 -7.04
CA PRO A 80 -16.65 -2.65 -6.00
C PRO A 80 -16.97 -3.76 -4.98
N SER A 81 -16.65 -5.01 -5.28
CA SER A 81 -16.76 -6.13 -4.35
C SER A 81 -15.53 -6.31 -3.45
N ALA A 82 -14.41 -5.65 -3.76
CA ALA A 82 -13.21 -5.69 -2.92
C ALA A 82 -13.44 -4.91 -1.62
N ARG A 83 -12.99 -5.48 -0.51
CA ARG A 83 -13.08 -4.82 0.81
C ARG A 83 -11.95 -3.82 0.99
N LEU A 84 -12.30 -2.61 1.38
CA LEU A 84 -11.33 -1.54 1.63
C LEU A 84 -10.95 -1.49 3.12
N HIS A 85 -9.66 -1.64 3.38
CA HIS A 85 -9.05 -1.54 4.70
C HIS A 85 -8.24 -0.25 4.80
N ALA A 86 -8.44 0.52 5.88
CA ALA A 86 -7.77 1.81 6.06
C ALA A 86 -7.56 2.13 7.55
N PRO A 87 -6.56 2.97 7.90
CA PRO A 87 -6.38 3.45 9.26
C PRO A 87 -7.53 4.37 9.70
N SER A 88 -7.68 4.53 11.00
CA SER A 88 -8.80 5.27 11.61
C SER A 88 -8.88 6.74 11.18
N GLY A 89 -7.73 7.38 10.93
CA GLY A 89 -7.66 8.75 10.46
C GLY A 89 -8.33 8.96 9.10
N LEU A 90 -8.23 8.00 8.19
CA LEU A 90 -8.84 8.11 6.86
C LEU A 90 -10.37 8.08 6.87
N VAL A 91 -11.00 7.47 7.86
CA VAL A 91 -12.48 7.42 7.95
C VAL A 91 -13.11 8.82 7.93
N LYS A 92 -12.44 9.80 8.54
CA LYS A 92 -12.92 11.19 8.57
C LYS A 92 -12.42 12.01 7.39
N GLU A 93 -11.28 11.69 6.85
CA GLU A 93 -10.62 12.44 5.78
C GLU A 93 -11.14 12.03 4.40
N ARG A 94 -11.51 10.77 4.22
CA ARG A 94 -11.97 10.19 2.96
C ARG A 94 -13.43 9.75 3.03
N ILE A 95 -14.31 10.71 3.24
CA ILE A 95 -15.78 10.51 3.25
C ILE A 95 -16.33 10.05 1.89
N ASP A 96 -15.53 10.19 0.83
CA ASP A 96 -15.80 9.71 -0.52
C ASP A 96 -15.60 8.19 -0.69
N LEU A 97 -14.94 7.54 0.27
CA LEU A 97 -14.64 6.11 0.23
C LEU A 97 -15.51 5.31 1.19
N ARG A 98 -16.02 4.17 0.71
CA ARG A 98 -16.60 3.17 1.59
C ARG A 98 -15.48 2.34 2.22
N ILE A 99 -15.09 2.67 3.45
CA ILE A 99 -14.13 1.90 4.21
C ILE A 99 -14.87 0.75 4.91
N ASP A 100 -14.57 -0.50 4.53
CA ASP A 100 -15.24 -1.69 5.04
C ASP A 100 -14.65 -2.20 6.37
N ARG A 101 -13.37 -1.87 6.65
CA ARG A 101 -12.70 -2.22 7.91
C ARG A 101 -11.69 -1.15 8.32
N VAL A 102 -11.78 -0.71 9.54
CA VAL A 102 -10.72 0.08 10.17
C VAL A 102 -9.63 -0.87 10.66
N ILE A 103 -8.40 -0.64 10.19
CA ILE A 103 -7.24 -1.46 10.55
C ILE A 103 -7.03 -1.39 12.08
N GLY A 104 -6.74 -2.53 12.70
CA GLY A 104 -6.56 -2.64 14.15
C GLY A 104 -7.87 -2.78 14.95
N SER A 105 -9.06 -2.63 14.34
CA SER A 105 -10.33 -2.77 15.05
C SER A 105 -10.70 -4.24 15.30
N VAL A 106 -10.75 -5.03 14.23
CA VAL A 106 -11.01 -6.48 14.26
C VAL A 106 -10.09 -7.17 13.26
N PRO A 107 -9.63 -8.40 13.53
CA PRO A 107 -8.86 -9.18 12.57
C PRO A 107 -9.67 -9.41 11.28
N GLU A 108 -8.98 -9.40 10.13
CA GLU A 108 -9.57 -9.83 8.87
C GLU A 108 -9.42 -11.34 8.72
N PRO A 109 -10.52 -12.12 8.65
CA PRO A 109 -10.45 -13.57 8.58
C PRO A 109 -9.59 -14.09 7.42
N ALA A 110 -9.61 -13.42 6.26
CA ALA A 110 -8.83 -13.80 5.09
C ALA A 110 -7.31 -13.65 5.30
N PHE A 111 -6.87 -12.87 6.30
CA PHE A 111 -5.45 -12.62 6.57
C PHE A 111 -4.85 -13.59 7.60
N LEU A 112 -5.69 -14.22 8.44
CA LEU A 112 -5.26 -14.95 9.63
C LEU A 112 -4.20 -16.03 9.39
N SER A 113 -4.17 -16.64 8.21
CA SER A 113 -3.21 -17.70 7.87
C SER A 113 -1.94 -17.16 7.22
N VAL A 114 -1.99 -16.02 6.55
CA VAL A 114 -0.90 -15.55 5.66
C VAL A 114 -0.32 -14.19 6.02
N ILE A 115 -1.05 -13.33 6.75
CA ILE A 115 -0.62 -11.97 7.05
C ILE A 115 -0.76 -11.68 8.54
N ASP A 116 0.31 -11.12 9.14
CA ASP A 116 0.23 -10.41 10.42
C ASP A 116 0.18 -8.91 10.16
N GLU A 117 -0.74 -8.22 10.83
CA GLU A 117 -0.86 -6.76 10.81
C GLU A 117 -0.24 -6.20 12.10
N LEU A 118 0.75 -5.31 11.96
CA LEU A 118 1.41 -4.64 13.08
C LEU A 118 1.25 -3.13 12.96
N LEU A 119 0.35 -2.57 13.78
CA LEU A 119 0.20 -1.12 13.88
C LEU A 119 1.42 -0.51 14.56
N ILE A 120 2.03 0.49 13.94
CA ILE A 120 3.17 1.22 14.51
C ILE A 120 2.63 2.32 15.42
N GLU A 121 2.64 2.06 16.72
CA GLU A 121 2.15 3.01 17.72
C GLU A 121 3.00 4.28 17.78
N GLY A 122 2.33 5.42 17.98
CA GLY A 122 2.98 6.72 18.08
C GLY A 122 3.45 7.30 16.75
N PHE A 123 3.31 6.58 15.65
CA PHE A 123 3.64 7.10 14.32
C PHE A 123 2.46 7.91 13.75
N ARG A 124 2.71 9.19 13.49
CA ARG A 124 1.66 10.16 13.12
C ARG A 124 0.88 9.78 11.85
N LEU A 125 1.45 8.96 10.99
CA LEU A 125 0.82 8.51 9.76
C LEU A 125 -0.10 7.29 9.97
N GLU A 126 -0.16 6.75 11.18
CA GLU A 126 -0.96 5.56 11.52
C GLU A 126 -0.60 4.36 10.61
N GLU A 127 0.71 4.14 10.37
CA GLU A 127 1.13 3.05 9.50
C GLU A 127 0.95 1.70 10.17
N THR A 128 0.41 0.76 9.40
CA THR A 128 0.39 -0.66 9.71
C THR A 128 1.29 -1.38 8.73
N VAL A 129 2.31 -2.04 9.26
CA VAL A 129 3.17 -2.92 8.47
C VAL A 129 2.58 -4.31 8.39
N LEU A 130 2.81 -5.00 7.27
CA LEU A 130 2.36 -6.38 7.09
C LEU A 130 3.54 -7.34 7.10
N ILE A 131 3.39 -8.48 7.77
CA ILE A 131 4.30 -9.61 7.64
C ILE A 131 3.60 -10.67 6.80
N TYR A 132 4.09 -10.90 5.59
CA TYR A 132 3.61 -11.98 4.75
C TYR A 132 4.33 -13.28 5.13
N ARG A 133 3.62 -14.15 5.87
CA ARG A 133 4.20 -15.33 6.52
C ARG A 133 4.81 -16.35 5.56
N PRO A 134 4.20 -16.69 4.40
CA PRO A 134 4.73 -17.74 3.53
C PRO A 134 6.19 -17.54 3.15
N THR A 135 6.59 -16.29 2.92
CA THR A 135 7.97 -15.94 2.53
C THR A 135 8.71 -15.14 3.60
N ARG A 136 8.09 -14.91 4.76
CA ARG A 136 8.63 -14.08 5.86
C ARG A 136 9.05 -12.70 5.39
N THR A 137 8.22 -12.08 4.55
CA THR A 137 8.48 -10.77 3.95
C THR A 137 7.76 -9.68 4.72
N LEU A 138 8.50 -8.65 5.12
CA LEU A 138 7.96 -7.42 5.70
C LEU A 138 7.54 -6.47 4.57
N VAL A 139 6.29 -6.00 4.60
CA VAL A 139 5.76 -5.00 3.67
C VAL A 139 5.51 -3.72 4.45
N VAL A 140 6.18 -2.66 4.03
CA VAL A 140 6.14 -1.33 4.67
C VAL A 140 5.77 -0.26 3.64
N ALA A 141 5.39 0.92 4.11
CA ALA A 141 5.13 2.09 3.28
C ALA A 141 6.03 3.27 3.67
N ASP A 142 5.63 4.07 4.68
CA ASP A 142 6.33 5.28 5.10
C ASP A 142 7.39 5.01 6.20
N LEU A 143 7.35 3.85 6.84
CA LEU A 143 8.26 3.51 7.93
C LEU A 143 9.73 3.41 7.47
N VAL A 144 9.94 2.97 6.23
CA VAL A 144 11.28 2.83 5.64
C VAL A 144 11.29 3.43 4.25
N HIS A 145 12.13 4.45 4.07
CA HIS A 145 12.34 5.08 2.78
C HIS A 145 13.60 4.52 2.11
N ASN A 146 13.43 3.98 0.91
CA ASN A 146 14.55 3.65 0.02
C ASN A 146 14.67 4.75 -1.03
N VAL A 147 15.23 5.88 -0.65
CA VAL A 147 15.50 6.99 -1.58
C VAL A 147 16.88 6.82 -2.18
N GLY A 148 16.96 6.90 -3.50
CA GLY A 148 18.23 6.93 -4.21
C GLY A 148 19.04 8.19 -3.88
N ARG A 149 20.24 8.31 -4.45
CA ARG A 149 21.03 9.55 -4.32
C ARG A 149 20.24 10.73 -4.91
N PRO A 150 20.33 11.93 -4.28
CA PRO A 150 19.74 13.15 -4.83
C PRO A 150 20.15 13.33 -6.29
N GLN A 151 19.18 13.54 -7.16
CA GLN A 151 19.42 13.62 -8.61
C GLN A 151 19.59 15.06 -9.10
N ASP A 152 19.13 16.05 -8.32
CA ASP A 152 19.26 17.45 -8.63
C ASP A 152 19.47 18.31 -7.37
N LEU A 153 19.66 19.62 -7.57
CA LEU A 153 19.90 20.57 -6.47
C LEU A 153 18.68 20.68 -5.52
N VAL A 154 17.48 20.47 -6.03
CA VAL A 154 16.26 20.48 -5.20
C VAL A 154 16.27 19.30 -4.25
N ASP A 155 16.54 18.10 -4.76
CA ASP A 155 16.65 16.89 -3.94
C ASP A 155 17.76 17.01 -2.88
N GLN A 156 18.90 17.62 -3.24
CA GLN A 156 20.04 17.82 -2.30
C GLN A 156 19.69 18.72 -1.12
N VAL A 157 18.73 19.61 -1.27
CA VAL A 157 18.28 20.50 -0.20
C VAL A 157 17.08 19.91 0.54
N VAL A 158 16.13 19.36 -0.21
CA VAL A 158 14.84 18.94 0.34
C VAL A 158 14.95 17.62 1.11
N TYR A 159 15.78 16.67 0.67
CA TYR A 159 15.94 15.40 1.38
C TYR A 159 16.49 15.59 2.81
N PRO A 160 17.62 16.27 3.02
CA PRO A 160 18.12 16.52 4.38
C PRO A 160 17.14 17.35 5.23
N ALA A 161 16.49 18.35 4.63
CA ALA A 161 15.52 19.19 5.34
C ALA A 161 14.29 18.39 5.86
N ASN A 162 14.02 17.23 5.28
CA ASN A 162 12.94 16.32 5.70
C ASN A 162 13.45 15.05 6.40
N GLY A 163 14.72 15.00 6.77
CA GLY A 163 15.30 13.86 7.50
C GLY A 163 15.43 12.58 6.69
N ILE A 164 15.52 12.69 5.36
CA ILE A 164 15.57 11.54 4.43
C ILE A 164 17.01 11.08 4.17
N LEU A 165 18.03 11.87 4.50
CA LEU A 165 19.46 11.58 4.38
C LEU A 165 20.16 11.82 5.71
#